data_da7e49f8c65b555e47679e8002bbb5b6
#
_entry.id   da7e49f8c65b555e47679e8002bbb5b6
#
_cell.length_a   1.000
_cell.length_b   1.000
_cell.length_c   1.000
_cell.angle_alpha   90.00
_cell.angle_beta   90.00
_cell.angle_gamma   90.00
#
_symmetry.space_group_name_H-M   'P 1'
#
loop_
_entity.id
_entity.type
_entity.pdbx_description
1 polymer ?
#
loop_
_entity_poly.entity_id
_entity_poly.type
_entity_poly.pdbx_seq_one_letter_code
_entity_poly.pdbx_strand_id
1 'polypeptide(L)'
;MKRANKFARVWDAISDTPEEAASLKLRAELMEQIATLVEKKGWTQTQAAKQCGISQPRMNDLLRGKISKFSLDALVDVATALGCRVRMELKAA
;
A
#
# COMPACT_ATOMS: atom_id res chain seq x y z
N MET A 1 13.21 -11.33 -6.18
CA MET A 1 12.88 -9.96 -6.59
C MET A 1 11.60 -9.48 -5.93
N LYS A 2 11.64 -8.32 -5.38
CA LYS A 2 10.51 -7.81 -4.61
C LYS A 2 9.66 -6.88 -5.48
N ARG A 3 8.35 -7.11 -5.46
CA ARG A 3 7.44 -6.28 -6.24
C ARG A 3 7.42 -4.84 -5.76
N ALA A 4 7.60 -4.63 -4.47
CA ALA A 4 7.66 -3.29 -3.90
C ALA A 4 8.78 -2.45 -4.51
N ASN A 5 9.94 -3.07 -4.75
CA ASN A 5 11.06 -2.38 -5.40
C ASN A 5 10.73 -1.99 -6.83
N LYS A 6 9.99 -2.84 -7.52
CA LYS A 6 9.58 -2.55 -8.88
C LYS A 6 8.64 -1.36 -8.93
N PHE A 7 7.65 -1.31 -8.04
CA PHE A 7 6.75 -0.17 -7.95
C PHE A 7 7.49 1.11 -7.61
N ALA A 8 8.41 1.03 -6.65
CA ALA A 8 9.18 2.19 -6.22
C ALA A 8 9.95 2.80 -7.39
N ARG A 9 10.54 1.97 -8.24
CA ARG A 9 11.30 2.47 -9.39
C ARG A 9 10.40 3.17 -10.41
N VAL A 10 9.21 2.63 -10.63
CA VAL A 10 8.27 3.25 -11.55
C VAL A 10 7.91 4.64 -11.07
N TRP A 11 7.59 4.77 -9.78
CA TRP A 11 7.19 6.05 -9.23
C TRP A 11 8.34 7.05 -9.19
N ASP A 12 9.58 6.59 -8.98
CA ASP A 12 10.75 7.45 -9.07
C ASP A 12 10.87 8.08 -10.44
N ALA A 13 10.56 7.31 -11.48
CA ALA A 13 10.71 7.77 -12.84
C ALA A 13 9.67 8.82 -13.23
N ILE A 14 8.51 8.85 -12.59
CA ILE A 14 7.41 9.73 -12.99
C ILE A 14 7.10 10.83 -11.99
N SER A 15 7.78 10.86 -10.84
CA SER A 15 7.52 11.90 -9.86
C SER A 15 8.38 13.13 -10.15
N ASP A 16 7.84 14.31 -9.80
CA ASP A 16 8.47 15.58 -10.11
C ASP A 16 9.53 16.00 -9.10
N THR A 17 9.42 15.54 -7.85
CA THR A 17 10.32 15.96 -6.78
C THR A 17 10.80 14.77 -5.97
N PRO A 18 11.96 14.89 -5.29
CA PRO A 18 12.41 13.84 -4.39
C PRO A 18 11.43 13.57 -3.25
N GLU A 19 10.78 14.62 -2.75
CA GLU A 19 9.79 14.46 -1.68
C GLU A 19 8.60 13.66 -2.14
N GLU A 20 8.12 13.94 -3.33
CA GLU A 20 7.01 13.22 -3.91
C GLU A 20 7.39 11.76 -4.15
N ALA A 21 8.59 11.54 -4.70
CA ALA A 21 9.08 10.19 -4.95
C ALA A 21 9.16 9.38 -3.65
N ALA A 22 9.65 9.99 -2.58
CA ALA A 22 9.75 9.32 -1.28
C ALA A 22 8.38 8.94 -0.74
N SER A 23 7.41 9.84 -0.85
CA SER A 23 6.04 9.58 -0.41
C SER A 23 5.40 8.45 -1.21
N LEU A 24 5.56 8.49 -2.53
CA LEU A 24 5.00 7.46 -3.39
C LEU A 24 5.63 6.10 -3.14
N LYS A 25 6.93 6.07 -2.89
CA LYS A 25 7.61 4.83 -2.54
C LYS A 25 7.05 4.20 -1.29
N LEU A 26 6.88 4.98 -0.24
CA LEU A 26 6.35 4.48 1.02
C LEU A 26 4.96 3.91 0.83
N ARG A 27 4.12 4.64 0.11
CA ARG A 27 2.76 4.17 -0.13
C ARG A 27 2.75 2.89 -0.96
N ALA A 28 3.59 2.83 -1.99
CA ALA A 28 3.67 1.65 -2.85
C ALA A 28 4.11 0.43 -2.06
N GLU A 29 5.11 0.59 -1.20
CA GLU A 29 5.60 -0.51 -0.38
C GLU A 29 4.53 -1.01 0.58
N LEU A 30 3.82 -0.08 1.22
CA LEU A 30 2.78 -0.47 2.17
C LEU A 30 1.62 -1.16 1.45
N MET A 31 1.22 -0.65 0.29
CA MET A 31 0.17 -1.28 -0.51
C MET A 31 0.56 -2.69 -0.92
N GLU A 32 1.81 -2.90 -1.30
CA GLU A 32 2.29 -4.21 -1.69
C GLU A 32 2.24 -5.18 -0.52
N GLN A 33 2.64 -4.73 0.65
CA GLN A 33 2.61 -5.56 1.85
C GLN A 33 1.19 -5.93 2.25
N ILE A 34 0.27 -4.97 2.13
CA ILE A 34 -1.15 -5.23 2.42
C ILE A 34 -1.70 -6.25 1.43
N ALA A 35 -1.40 -6.09 0.14
CA ALA A 35 -1.87 -7.03 -0.88
C ALA A 35 -1.33 -8.44 -0.63
N THR A 36 -0.07 -8.54 -0.24
CA THR A 36 0.54 -9.81 0.08
C THR A 36 -0.16 -10.48 1.26
N LEU A 37 -0.49 -9.69 2.28
CA LEU A 37 -1.18 -10.22 3.45
C LEU A 37 -2.57 -10.73 3.10
N VAL A 38 -3.31 -9.97 2.30
CA VAL A 38 -4.64 -10.38 1.85
C VAL A 38 -4.55 -11.70 1.09
N GLU A 39 -3.55 -11.82 0.23
CA GLU A 39 -3.33 -13.04 -0.55
C GLU A 39 -3.02 -14.21 0.36
N LYS A 40 -2.16 -14.01 1.35
CA LYS A 40 -1.78 -15.06 2.30
C LYS A 40 -2.98 -15.55 3.11
N LYS A 41 -3.88 -14.64 3.43
CA LYS A 41 -5.08 -15.00 4.18
C LYS A 41 -6.10 -15.72 3.32
N GLY A 42 -5.91 -15.75 2.01
CA GLY A 42 -6.83 -16.39 1.08
C GLY A 42 -8.17 -15.70 0.97
N TRP A 43 -8.23 -14.42 1.32
CA TRP A 43 -9.47 -13.66 1.25
C TRP A 43 -9.80 -13.25 -0.16
N THR A 44 -11.08 -13.27 -0.49
CA THR A 44 -11.57 -12.64 -1.70
C THR A 44 -11.55 -11.13 -1.51
N GLN A 45 -11.72 -10.40 -2.60
CA GLN A 45 -11.84 -8.95 -2.55
C GLN A 45 -12.94 -8.50 -1.60
N THR A 46 -14.09 -9.18 -1.66
CA THR A 46 -15.21 -8.86 -0.80
C THR A 46 -14.88 -9.07 0.67
N GLN A 47 -14.23 -10.20 0.98
CA GLN A 47 -13.84 -10.49 2.34
C GLN A 47 -12.82 -9.49 2.87
N ALA A 48 -11.84 -9.17 2.05
CA ALA A 48 -10.81 -8.21 2.43
C ALA A 48 -11.41 -6.82 2.68
N ALA A 49 -12.31 -6.38 1.82
CA ALA A 49 -12.98 -5.09 1.99
C ALA A 49 -13.73 -5.04 3.31
N LYS A 50 -14.43 -6.11 3.61
CA LYS A 50 -15.21 -6.21 4.84
C LYS A 50 -14.31 -6.13 6.08
N GLN A 51 -13.21 -6.86 6.05
CA GLN A 51 -12.25 -6.87 7.16
C GLN A 51 -11.63 -5.49 7.37
N CYS A 52 -11.38 -4.77 6.30
CA CYS A 52 -10.73 -3.46 6.36
C CYS A 52 -11.71 -2.31 6.56
N GLY A 53 -13.02 -2.59 6.50
CA GLY A 53 -14.03 -1.54 6.67
C GLY A 53 -14.08 -0.56 5.51
N ILE A 54 -13.74 -1.00 4.30
CA ILE A 54 -13.81 -0.16 3.10
C ILE A 54 -14.67 -0.85 2.05
N SER A 55 -15.05 -0.09 1.03
CA SER A 55 -15.88 -0.63 -0.04
C SER A 55 -15.09 -1.60 -0.91
N GLN A 56 -15.81 -2.48 -1.60
CA GLN A 56 -15.18 -3.41 -2.52
C GLN A 56 -14.45 -2.70 -3.67
N PRO A 57 -15.02 -1.66 -4.30
CA PRO A 57 -14.27 -0.93 -5.32
C PRO A 57 -12.99 -0.30 -4.78
N ARG A 58 -13.01 0.19 -3.54
CA ARG A 58 -11.82 0.76 -2.95
C ARG A 58 -10.76 -0.31 -2.67
N MET A 59 -11.18 -1.48 -2.21
CA MET A 59 -10.26 -2.60 -2.03
C MET A 59 -9.67 -3.03 -3.37
N ASN A 60 -10.47 -3.04 -4.42
CA ASN A 60 -9.98 -3.35 -5.75
C ASN A 60 -8.88 -2.37 -6.18
N ASP A 61 -9.10 -1.07 -5.93
CA ASP A 61 -8.10 -0.06 -6.26
C ASP A 61 -6.80 -0.29 -5.47
N LEU A 62 -6.92 -0.66 -4.21
CA LEU A 62 -5.75 -0.95 -3.38
C LEU A 62 -4.97 -2.13 -3.92
N LEU A 63 -5.66 -3.22 -4.20
CA LEU A 63 -5.01 -4.46 -4.66
C LEU A 63 -4.40 -4.29 -6.05
N ARG A 64 -4.89 -3.35 -6.83
CA ARG A 64 -4.34 -3.05 -8.15
C ARG A 64 -3.25 -2.00 -8.11
N GLY A 65 -2.89 -1.53 -6.93
CA GLY A 65 -1.79 -0.61 -6.77
C GLY A 65 -2.06 0.81 -7.23
N LYS A 66 -3.32 1.25 -7.19
CA LYS A 66 -3.68 2.61 -7.60
C LYS A 66 -3.30 3.60 -6.50
N ILE A 67 -2.03 3.90 -6.45
CA ILE A 67 -1.41 4.62 -5.35
C ILE A 67 -1.94 6.04 -5.18
N SER A 68 -2.37 6.68 -6.26
CA SER A 68 -2.88 8.05 -6.19
C SER A 68 -4.19 8.14 -5.43
N LYS A 69 -4.86 7.01 -5.21
CA LYS A 69 -6.15 6.98 -4.52
C LYS A 69 -6.05 6.76 -3.03
N PHE A 70 -4.84 6.61 -2.52
CA PHE A 70 -4.64 6.30 -1.10
C PHE A 70 -3.58 7.22 -0.51
N SER A 71 -3.93 7.87 0.60
CA SER A 71 -2.94 8.56 1.42
C SER A 71 -2.21 7.54 2.27
N LEU A 72 -1.08 7.93 2.82
CA LEU A 72 -0.37 7.07 3.76
C LEU A 72 -1.26 6.76 4.97
N ASP A 73 -1.98 7.78 5.46
CA ASP A 73 -2.89 7.59 6.59
C ASP A 73 -3.95 6.54 6.30
N ALA A 74 -4.54 6.57 5.11
CA ALA A 74 -5.55 5.59 4.73
C ALA A 74 -4.96 4.18 4.72
N LEU A 75 -3.72 4.04 4.26
CA LEU A 75 -3.07 2.72 4.22
C LEU A 75 -2.73 2.23 5.62
N VAL A 76 -2.35 3.12 6.53
CA VAL A 76 -2.13 2.75 7.92
C VAL A 76 -3.43 2.26 8.55
N ASP A 77 -4.54 2.93 8.25
CA ASP A 77 -5.85 2.50 8.75
C ASP A 77 -6.20 1.10 8.27
N VAL A 78 -5.96 0.82 7.00
CA VAL A 78 -6.21 -0.51 6.43
C VAL A 78 -5.34 -1.56 7.13
N ALA A 79 -4.05 -1.28 7.28
CA ALA A 79 -3.13 -2.21 7.93
C ALA A 79 -3.56 -2.50 9.38
N THR A 80 -4.00 -1.46 10.07
CA THR A 80 -4.46 -1.60 11.46
C THR A 80 -5.72 -2.48 11.52
N ALA A 81 -6.63 -2.28 10.58
CA ALA A 81 -7.85 -3.10 10.51
C ALA A 81 -7.52 -4.58 10.26
N LEU A 82 -6.40 -4.84 9.60
CA LEU A 82 -5.93 -6.21 9.34
C LEU A 82 -5.17 -6.81 10.53
N GLY A 83 -5.07 -6.08 11.63
CA GLY A 83 -4.38 -6.54 12.82
C GLY A 83 -2.89 -6.34 12.77
N CYS A 84 -2.41 -5.49 11.86
CA CYS A 84 -0.98 -5.23 11.70
C CYS A 84 -0.60 -3.91 12.32
N ARG A 85 0.68 -3.81 12.67
CA ARG A 85 1.25 -2.55 13.14
C ARG A 85 2.25 -2.07 12.09
N VAL A 86 2.10 -0.83 11.68
CA VAL A 86 3.04 -0.23 10.74
C VAL A 86 4.21 0.34 11.54
N ARG A 87 5.42 -0.06 11.17
CA ARG A 87 6.63 0.49 11.77
C ARG A 87 7.31 1.41 10.79
N MET A 88 7.82 2.51 11.29
CA MET A 88 8.57 3.47 10.51
C MET A 88 9.95 3.66 11.10
N GLU A 89 10.91 3.85 10.21
CA GLU A 89 12.29 4.03 10.62
C GLU A 89 12.92 5.12 9.77
N LEU A 90 13.52 6.08 10.43
CA LEU A 90 14.20 7.17 9.75
C LEU A 90 15.68 6.84 9.66
N LYS A 91 16.19 6.80 8.44
CA LYS A 91 17.60 6.50 8.21
C LYS A 91 18.25 7.63 7.43
N ALA A 92 19.53 7.84 7.66
CA ALA A 92 20.30 8.78 6.86
C ALA A 92 20.33 8.29 5.41
N ALA A 93 20.22 9.22 4.49
CA ALA A 93 20.18 8.89 3.08
C ALA A 93 21.53 8.38 2.56
#